data_8abe0ca7a5552cccacae01ca1829add5
#
_entry.id   8abe0ca7a5552cccacae01ca1829add5
#
_cell.length_a   1.000
_cell.length_b   1.000
_cell.length_c   1.000
_cell.angle_alpha   90.00
_cell.angle_beta   90.00
_cell.angle_gamma   90.00
#
_symmetry.space_group_name_H-M   'P 1'
#
loop_
_entity.id
_entity.type
_entity.pdbx_description
1 polymer ?
#
loop_
_entity_poly.entity_id
_entity_poly.type
_entity_poly.pdbx_seq_one_letter_code
_entity_poly.pdbx_strand_id
1 'polypeptide(L)'
;MYRIMRWLCRIATPVLDLEGTENLPEENVILVGNHAQMFGPIGLNLYPPRSQYTWCTSEMMHLKEVPAYAYKDFWSDKPKYIQWFFHLASYLIAPFSVVCFNTAPTIPVYKDQRVFTTFDLTVQHLMADCDVVIFPEGKTPRNNIINEFQIGFLNVARKYYKKCGKPLTLVPMYLSPELKKIIFGKPIVFNPDSPPPEERRRVNEELMNAVTELAASQPLHTVIPYTNMAKKDYPKNLPVIKKEIRKEAEHLRNGQK
;
A
#
# COMPACT_ATOMS: atom_id res chain seq x y z
N MET A 1 -18.92 16.13 0.40
CA MET A 1 -17.59 16.51 -0.12
C MET A 1 -16.84 15.32 -0.72
N TYR A 2 -16.72 14.16 -0.03
CA TYR A 2 -16.09 12.95 -0.59
C TYR A 2 -16.64 12.53 -1.96
N ARG A 3 -17.96 12.51 -2.16
CA ARG A 3 -18.59 12.15 -3.47
C ARG A 3 -18.17 13.07 -4.61
N ILE A 4 -18.03 14.37 -4.35
CA ILE A 4 -17.57 15.36 -5.34
C ILE A 4 -16.11 15.11 -5.68
N MET A 5 -15.27 14.89 -4.63
CA MET A 5 -13.87 14.59 -4.83
C MET A 5 -13.67 13.30 -5.62
N ARG A 6 -14.39 12.24 -5.24
CA ARG A 6 -14.36 10.96 -5.96
C ARG A 6 -14.74 11.16 -7.44
N TRP A 7 -15.73 11.99 -7.72
CA TRP A 7 -16.13 12.32 -9.08
C TRP A 7 -15.00 13.06 -9.85
N LEU A 8 -14.39 14.08 -9.24
CA LEU A 8 -13.24 14.79 -9.83
C LEU A 8 -12.04 13.85 -10.08
N CYS A 9 -11.70 13.03 -9.09
CA CYS A 9 -10.64 12.03 -9.25
C CYS A 9 -10.95 11.03 -10.37
N ARG A 10 -12.22 10.64 -10.53
CA ARG A 10 -12.65 9.72 -11.58
C ARG A 10 -12.51 10.29 -12.99
N ILE A 11 -12.65 11.61 -13.15
CA ILE A 11 -12.39 12.29 -14.43
C ILE A 11 -10.88 12.29 -14.75
N ALA A 12 -10.03 12.48 -13.72
CA ALA A 12 -8.58 12.57 -13.87
C ALA A 12 -7.88 11.21 -13.91
N THR A 13 -8.54 10.13 -13.47
CA THR A 13 -7.95 8.79 -13.38
C THR A 13 -8.57 7.89 -14.46
N PRO A 14 -7.75 7.20 -15.26
CA PRO A 14 -8.28 6.26 -16.26
C PRO A 14 -9.08 5.15 -15.58
N VAL A 15 -10.02 4.56 -16.31
CA VAL A 15 -10.71 3.34 -15.87
C VAL A 15 -9.67 2.24 -15.71
N LEU A 16 -9.73 1.54 -14.58
CA LEU A 16 -8.82 0.43 -14.28
C LEU A 16 -9.51 -0.89 -14.57
N ASP A 17 -8.79 -1.76 -15.25
CA ASP A 17 -9.19 -3.14 -15.45
C ASP A 17 -8.85 -3.98 -14.20
N LEU A 18 -9.79 -4.84 -13.78
CA LEU A 18 -9.65 -5.71 -12.61
C LEU A 18 -9.45 -7.14 -13.09
N GLU A 19 -8.25 -7.68 -12.91
CA GLU A 19 -7.90 -9.05 -13.29
C GLU A 19 -7.75 -9.95 -12.05
N GLY A 20 -8.10 -11.23 -12.18
CA GLY A 20 -7.99 -12.18 -11.09
C GLY A 20 -9.05 -12.01 -10.00
N THR A 21 -10.18 -11.37 -10.31
CA THR A 21 -11.28 -11.20 -9.33
C THR A 21 -11.89 -12.53 -8.90
N GLU A 22 -11.74 -13.58 -9.67
CA GLU A 22 -12.10 -14.96 -9.34
C GLU A 22 -11.30 -15.53 -8.15
N ASN A 23 -10.16 -14.92 -7.83
CA ASN A 23 -9.34 -15.26 -6.66
C ASN A 23 -9.87 -14.64 -5.35
N LEU A 24 -10.86 -13.73 -5.43
CA LEU A 24 -11.46 -13.14 -4.25
C LEU A 24 -12.47 -14.14 -3.65
N PRO A 25 -12.23 -14.68 -2.44
CA PRO A 25 -13.18 -15.58 -1.81
C PRO A 25 -14.47 -14.83 -1.42
N GLU A 26 -15.53 -15.58 -1.13
CA GLU A 26 -16.82 -14.97 -0.71
C GLU A 26 -16.70 -14.23 0.63
N GLU A 27 -15.87 -14.75 1.55
CA GLU A 27 -15.58 -14.05 2.80
C GLU A 27 -14.76 -12.78 2.61
N ASN A 28 -14.83 -11.89 3.59
CA ASN A 28 -14.07 -10.67 3.58
C ASN A 28 -12.57 -10.91 3.82
N VAL A 29 -11.76 -10.19 3.11
CA VAL A 29 -10.31 -10.38 3.09
C VAL A 29 -9.54 -9.09 3.37
N ILE A 30 -8.26 -9.23 3.66
CA ILE A 30 -7.33 -8.11 3.57
C ILE A 30 -6.66 -8.17 2.20
N LEU A 31 -6.84 -7.12 1.39
CA LEU A 31 -6.14 -6.90 0.14
C LEU A 31 -4.80 -6.25 0.43
N VAL A 32 -3.71 -6.86 -0.01
CA VAL A 32 -2.34 -6.39 0.30
C VAL A 32 -1.54 -6.19 -0.98
N GLY A 33 -1.03 -4.98 -1.22
CA GLY A 33 -0.31 -4.71 -2.46
C GLY A 33 0.71 -3.58 -2.41
N ASN A 34 1.26 -3.27 -3.59
CA ASN A 34 2.17 -2.16 -3.77
C ASN A 34 1.42 -0.81 -3.73
N HIS A 35 2.05 0.19 -3.11
CA HIS A 35 1.43 1.50 -2.92
C HIS A 35 1.32 2.30 -4.22
N ALA A 36 2.28 2.17 -5.12
CA ALA A 36 2.37 2.93 -6.37
C ALA A 36 2.10 4.44 -6.15
N GLN A 37 2.67 5.03 -5.11
CA GLN A 37 2.43 6.40 -4.65
C GLN A 37 0.92 6.65 -4.40
N MET A 38 0.36 7.74 -4.91
CA MET A 38 -1.07 8.05 -4.73
C MET A 38 -2.00 7.17 -5.59
N PHE A 39 -1.46 6.47 -6.60
CA PHE A 39 -2.28 5.70 -7.54
C PHE A 39 -2.97 4.51 -6.86
N GLY A 40 -2.26 3.77 -6.01
CA GLY A 40 -2.83 2.62 -5.31
C GLY A 40 -4.08 2.98 -4.49
N PRO A 41 -3.96 3.86 -3.50
CA PRO A 41 -5.10 4.29 -2.69
C PRO A 41 -6.23 4.92 -3.49
N ILE A 42 -5.93 5.78 -4.47
CA ILE A 42 -6.95 6.42 -5.30
C ILE A 42 -7.62 5.40 -6.24
N GLY A 43 -6.83 4.56 -6.91
CA GLY A 43 -7.32 3.57 -7.86
C GLY A 43 -8.32 2.61 -7.22
N LEU A 44 -7.96 2.01 -6.08
CA LEU A 44 -8.85 1.11 -5.35
C LEU A 44 -10.07 1.82 -4.75
N ASN A 45 -9.94 3.07 -4.35
CA ASN A 45 -11.09 3.83 -3.88
C ASN A 45 -12.10 4.15 -5.02
N LEU A 46 -11.59 4.39 -6.23
CA LEU A 46 -12.42 4.68 -7.40
C LEU A 46 -13.05 3.43 -8.02
N TYR A 47 -12.29 2.34 -8.07
CA TYR A 47 -12.64 1.08 -8.73
C TYR A 47 -12.49 -0.10 -7.76
N PRO A 48 -13.23 -0.13 -6.64
CA PRO A 48 -13.17 -1.23 -5.71
C PRO A 48 -13.84 -2.48 -6.31
N PRO A 49 -13.27 -3.68 -6.14
CA PRO A 49 -13.94 -4.92 -6.56
C PRO A 49 -15.24 -5.17 -5.78
N ARG A 50 -15.25 -4.77 -4.50
CA ARG A 50 -16.43 -4.81 -3.62
C ARG A 50 -16.28 -3.77 -2.48
N SER A 51 -17.19 -3.75 -1.52
CA SER A 51 -17.14 -2.79 -0.39
C SER A 51 -15.83 -2.94 0.40
N GLN A 52 -15.12 -1.84 0.64
CA GLN A 52 -13.81 -1.89 1.29
C GLN A 52 -13.46 -0.61 2.04
N TYR A 53 -12.55 -0.76 3.03
CA TYR A 53 -11.90 0.33 3.74
C TYR A 53 -10.40 0.27 3.55
N THR A 54 -9.73 1.41 3.37
CA THR A 54 -8.28 1.49 3.13
C THR A 54 -7.56 2.04 4.35
N TRP A 55 -6.46 1.40 4.76
CA TRP A 55 -5.57 1.95 5.77
C TRP A 55 -4.94 3.25 5.28
N CYS A 56 -5.04 4.29 6.08
CA CYS A 56 -4.48 5.60 5.78
C CYS A 56 -3.76 6.17 7.00
N THR A 57 -2.67 6.87 6.79
CA THR A 57 -1.93 7.51 7.89
C THR A 57 -2.82 8.50 8.66
N SER A 58 -2.85 8.37 9.99
CA SER A 58 -3.71 9.20 10.85
C SER A 58 -3.37 10.67 10.77
N GLU A 59 -2.12 11.02 10.49
CA GLU A 59 -1.66 12.41 10.38
C GLU A 59 -2.39 13.20 9.28
N MET A 60 -2.90 12.52 8.22
CA MET A 60 -3.70 13.17 7.16
C MET A 60 -5.14 13.45 7.57
N MET A 61 -5.59 12.95 8.73
CA MET A 61 -6.95 13.09 9.26
C MET A 61 -7.07 14.19 10.33
N HIS A 62 -5.95 14.75 10.79
CA HIS A 62 -5.90 15.74 11.88
C HIS A 62 -5.34 17.07 11.39
N LEU A 63 -6.15 18.14 11.49
CA LEU A 63 -5.83 19.46 10.93
C LEU A 63 -4.44 19.99 11.36
N LYS A 64 -4.05 19.73 12.61
CA LYS A 64 -2.76 20.18 13.16
C LYS A 64 -1.58 19.37 12.66
N GLU A 65 -1.78 18.13 12.23
CA GLU A 65 -0.73 17.19 11.83
C GLU A 65 -0.48 17.22 10.32
N VAL A 66 -1.52 17.49 9.52
CA VAL A 66 -1.43 17.49 8.04
C VAL A 66 -0.31 18.40 7.51
N PRO A 67 -0.13 19.65 7.95
CA PRO A 67 0.89 20.51 7.33
C PRO A 67 2.30 19.95 7.47
N ALA A 68 2.66 19.47 8.66
CA ALA A 68 3.99 18.90 8.91
C ALA A 68 4.20 17.59 8.14
N TYR A 69 3.19 16.71 8.14
CA TYR A 69 3.24 15.45 7.43
C TYR A 69 3.33 15.66 5.91
N ALA A 70 2.42 16.44 5.34
CA ALA A 70 2.37 16.69 3.89
C ALA A 70 3.66 17.37 3.38
N TYR A 71 4.18 18.35 4.11
CA TYR A 71 5.45 18.98 3.75
C TYR A 71 6.60 17.95 3.72
N LYS A 72 6.72 17.15 4.79
CA LYS A 72 7.78 16.15 4.92
C LYS A 72 7.71 15.07 3.85
N ASP A 73 6.51 14.58 3.55
CA ASP A 73 6.31 13.41 2.70
C ASP A 73 6.29 13.77 1.19
N PHE A 74 5.74 14.94 0.83
CA PHE A 74 5.56 15.30 -0.57
C PHE A 74 6.57 16.34 -1.08
N TRP A 75 7.12 17.18 -0.21
CA TRP A 75 7.83 18.38 -0.66
C TRP A 75 9.19 18.63 -0.01
N SER A 76 9.63 17.81 0.96
CA SER A 76 10.93 17.96 1.61
C SER A 76 12.12 17.88 0.65
N ASP A 77 11.95 17.18 -0.48
CA ASP A 77 13.00 17.02 -1.51
C ASP A 77 13.08 18.19 -2.50
N LYS A 78 12.20 19.17 -2.37
CA LYS A 78 12.20 20.34 -3.28
C LYS A 78 13.33 21.29 -2.98
N PRO A 79 13.83 22.06 -4.00
CA PRO A 79 14.88 23.02 -3.81
C PRO A 79 14.59 24.02 -2.69
N LYS A 80 15.61 24.37 -1.90
CA LYS A 80 15.45 25.21 -0.70
C LYS A 80 14.78 26.57 -0.95
N TYR A 81 15.01 27.18 -2.14
CA TYR A 81 14.46 28.49 -2.47
C TYR A 81 12.92 28.51 -2.67
N ILE A 82 12.29 27.35 -2.90
CA ILE A 82 10.82 27.22 -3.04
C ILE A 82 10.15 26.51 -1.85
N GLN A 83 10.90 26.06 -0.86
CA GLN A 83 10.35 25.31 0.29
C GLN A 83 9.34 26.13 1.08
N TRP A 84 9.55 27.46 1.22
CA TRP A 84 8.60 28.35 1.89
C TRP A 84 7.21 28.31 1.25
N PHE A 85 7.14 28.23 -0.08
CA PHE A 85 5.88 28.11 -0.82
C PHE A 85 5.17 26.78 -0.49
N PHE A 86 5.92 25.67 -0.45
CA PHE A 86 5.35 24.37 -0.11
C PHE A 86 4.94 24.27 1.37
N HIS A 87 5.64 24.98 2.24
CA HIS A 87 5.17 25.12 3.63
C HIS A 87 3.79 25.80 3.68
N LEU A 88 3.62 26.92 2.98
CA LEU A 88 2.32 27.60 2.92
C LEU A 88 1.25 26.68 2.28
N ALA A 89 1.59 26.02 1.17
CA ALA A 89 0.70 25.09 0.49
C ALA A 89 0.22 23.95 1.40
N SER A 90 1.09 23.45 2.30
CA SER A 90 0.72 22.38 3.25
C SER A 90 -0.39 22.81 4.23
N TYR A 91 -0.41 24.07 4.63
CA TYR A 91 -1.51 24.62 5.46
C TYR A 91 -2.80 24.81 4.66
N LEU A 92 -2.68 25.23 3.39
CA LEU A 92 -3.85 25.43 2.52
C LEU A 92 -4.58 24.12 2.17
N ILE A 93 -3.82 23.03 2.00
CA ILE A 93 -4.43 21.71 1.71
C ILE A 93 -4.98 21.01 2.94
N ALA A 94 -4.58 21.41 4.15
CA ALA A 94 -4.92 20.71 5.38
C ALA A 94 -6.43 20.56 5.64
N PRO A 95 -7.28 21.62 5.55
CA PRO A 95 -8.71 21.46 5.74
C PRO A 95 -9.35 20.49 4.74
N PHE A 96 -8.87 20.54 3.50
CA PHE A 96 -9.36 19.68 2.44
C PHE A 96 -8.96 18.22 2.67
N SER A 97 -7.70 17.97 3.04
CA SER A 97 -7.22 16.65 3.41
C SER A 97 -8.04 16.03 4.53
N VAL A 98 -8.22 16.77 5.63
CA VAL A 98 -8.99 16.30 6.80
C VAL A 98 -10.41 15.90 6.41
N VAL A 99 -11.11 16.75 5.66
CA VAL A 99 -12.47 16.42 5.23
C VAL A 99 -12.47 15.20 4.29
N CYS A 100 -11.52 15.13 3.37
CA CYS A 100 -11.43 14.03 2.43
C CYS A 100 -11.22 12.69 3.15
N PHE A 101 -10.16 12.60 3.95
CA PHE A 101 -9.78 11.35 4.60
C PHE A 101 -10.75 10.92 5.71
N ASN A 102 -11.42 11.84 6.41
CA ASN A 102 -12.44 11.48 7.39
C ASN A 102 -13.80 11.13 6.78
N THR A 103 -14.06 11.48 5.52
CA THR A 103 -15.32 11.12 4.83
C THR A 103 -15.17 9.97 3.85
N ALA A 104 -13.94 9.62 3.47
CA ALA A 104 -13.63 8.45 2.65
C ALA A 104 -13.73 7.16 3.49
N PRO A 105 -13.91 5.99 2.85
CA PRO A 105 -13.84 4.69 3.54
C PRO A 105 -12.39 4.36 3.92
N THR A 106 -11.90 4.97 4.99
CA THR A 106 -10.52 4.82 5.46
C THR A 106 -10.47 4.42 6.94
N ILE A 107 -9.42 3.70 7.31
CA ILE A 107 -9.09 3.32 8.68
C ILE A 107 -7.82 4.07 9.07
N PRO A 108 -7.82 4.88 10.15
CA PRO A 108 -6.62 5.57 10.61
C PRO A 108 -5.54 4.61 11.09
N VAL A 109 -4.32 4.77 10.59
CA VAL A 109 -3.14 4.02 11.05
C VAL A 109 -2.35 4.89 12.01
N TYR A 110 -2.34 4.50 13.27
CA TYR A 110 -1.55 5.14 14.30
C TYR A 110 -0.18 4.47 14.45
N LYS A 111 0.86 5.26 14.72
CA LYS A 111 2.24 4.79 14.89
C LYS A 111 2.65 4.60 16.35
N ASP A 112 1.77 4.89 17.28
CA ASP A 112 1.93 4.77 18.72
C ASP A 112 1.03 3.66 19.31
N GLN A 113 0.79 3.68 20.61
CA GLN A 113 -0.08 2.71 21.30
C GLN A 113 -1.50 2.65 20.74
N ARG A 114 -1.96 3.69 20.05
CA ARG A 114 -3.27 3.71 19.37
C ARG A 114 -3.34 2.75 18.16
N VAL A 115 -2.24 2.12 17.78
CA VAL A 115 -2.24 1.07 16.73
C VAL A 115 -3.26 -0.05 17.04
N PHE A 116 -3.54 -0.30 18.30
CA PHE A 116 -4.58 -1.27 18.68
C PHE A 116 -5.97 -0.84 18.22
N THR A 117 -6.27 0.47 18.20
CA THR A 117 -7.51 1.01 17.62
C THR A 117 -7.58 0.76 16.12
N THR A 118 -6.47 0.90 15.38
CA THR A 118 -6.40 0.53 13.96
C THR A 118 -6.80 -0.93 13.75
N PHE A 119 -6.26 -1.83 14.59
CA PHE A 119 -6.56 -3.26 14.50
C PHE A 119 -8.02 -3.55 14.87
N ASP A 120 -8.59 -2.86 15.88
CA ASP A 120 -9.99 -3.01 16.26
C ASP A 120 -10.94 -2.61 15.14
N LEU A 121 -10.70 -1.44 14.54
CA LEU A 121 -11.47 -0.95 13.39
C LEU A 121 -11.36 -1.90 12.20
N THR A 122 -10.14 -2.43 11.93
CA THR A 122 -9.92 -3.40 10.84
C THR A 122 -10.78 -4.65 11.05
N VAL A 123 -10.75 -5.22 12.25
CA VAL A 123 -11.57 -6.42 12.57
C VAL A 123 -13.05 -6.09 12.51
N GLN A 124 -13.46 -4.92 12.97
CA GLN A 124 -14.86 -4.49 12.92
C GLN A 124 -15.37 -4.40 11.47
N HIS A 125 -14.59 -3.82 10.54
CA HIS A 125 -14.99 -3.72 9.15
C HIS A 125 -15.01 -5.09 8.45
N LEU A 126 -14.02 -5.95 8.70
CA LEU A 126 -14.02 -7.31 8.18
C LEU A 126 -15.26 -8.11 8.65
N MET A 127 -15.77 -7.86 9.85
CA MET A 127 -16.98 -8.49 10.39
C MET A 127 -18.27 -7.82 9.91
N ALA A 128 -18.19 -6.66 9.28
CA ALA A 128 -19.31 -5.87 8.75
C ALA A 128 -19.39 -5.92 7.20
N ASP A 129 -19.02 -7.05 6.62
CA ASP A 129 -19.05 -7.32 5.18
C ASP A 129 -18.27 -6.32 4.31
N CYS A 130 -17.11 -5.88 4.82
CA CYS A 130 -16.19 -5.01 4.07
C CYS A 130 -14.78 -5.59 4.04
N ASP A 131 -14.16 -5.59 2.88
CA ASP A 131 -12.73 -5.85 2.75
C ASP A 131 -11.89 -4.74 3.37
N VAL A 132 -10.65 -5.05 3.68
CA VAL A 132 -9.70 -4.03 4.12
C VAL A 132 -8.48 -4.02 3.19
N VAL A 133 -8.08 -2.83 2.75
CA VAL A 133 -6.93 -2.62 1.87
C VAL A 133 -5.75 -2.12 2.67
N ILE A 134 -4.60 -2.76 2.52
CA ILE A 134 -3.36 -2.37 3.19
C ILE A 134 -2.22 -2.28 2.17
N PHE A 135 -1.49 -1.17 2.22
CA PHE A 135 -0.25 -0.95 1.48
C PHE A 135 0.92 -0.94 2.48
N PRO A 136 1.49 -2.12 2.81
CA PRO A 136 2.42 -2.22 3.92
C PRO A 136 3.87 -1.89 3.55
N GLU A 137 4.14 -1.35 2.38
CA GLU A 137 5.49 -1.05 1.93
C GLU A 137 6.24 -0.13 2.92
N GLY A 138 7.45 -0.57 3.28
CA GLY A 138 8.40 0.21 4.06
C GLY A 138 9.38 0.99 3.18
N LYS A 139 10.44 1.52 3.81
CA LYS A 139 11.46 2.31 3.09
C LYS A 139 12.56 1.46 2.46
N THR A 140 12.73 0.21 2.90
CA THR A 140 13.80 -0.69 2.43
C THR A 140 13.37 -1.36 1.13
N PRO A 141 14.08 -1.17 0.02
CA PRO A 141 13.76 -1.87 -1.21
C PRO A 141 14.00 -3.37 -1.09
N ARG A 142 13.02 -4.19 -1.52
CA ARG A 142 13.17 -5.63 -1.68
C ARG A 142 13.73 -5.97 -3.07
N ASN A 143 13.09 -5.44 -4.09
CA ASN A 143 13.48 -5.62 -5.49
C ASN A 143 13.10 -4.37 -6.31
N ASN A 144 13.07 -4.47 -7.64
CA ASN A 144 12.66 -3.37 -8.52
C ASN A 144 11.16 -3.10 -8.54
N ILE A 145 10.35 -3.96 -7.93
CA ILE A 145 8.89 -3.89 -7.98
C ILE A 145 8.32 -3.34 -6.69
N ILE A 146 8.77 -3.87 -5.54
CA ILE A 146 8.25 -3.51 -4.22
C ILE A 146 9.37 -3.26 -3.21
N ASN A 147 9.01 -2.55 -2.17
CA ASN A 147 9.79 -2.46 -0.94
C ASN A 147 9.41 -3.58 0.04
N GLU A 148 10.25 -3.79 1.06
CA GLU A 148 9.94 -4.72 2.17
C GLU A 148 8.65 -4.32 2.86
N PHE A 149 7.77 -5.30 3.11
CA PHE A 149 6.53 -5.06 3.82
C PHE A 149 6.75 -4.99 5.33
N GLN A 150 6.12 -4.01 5.96
CA GLN A 150 6.14 -3.84 7.40
C GLN A 150 5.26 -4.91 8.07
N ILE A 151 5.87 -5.94 8.62
CA ILE A 151 5.21 -7.15 9.15
C ILE A 151 4.17 -6.89 10.24
N GLY A 152 4.18 -5.70 10.86
CA GLY A 152 3.32 -5.34 11.99
C GLY A 152 1.81 -5.41 11.72
N PHE A 153 1.37 -5.20 10.48
CA PHE A 153 -0.04 -5.27 10.12
C PHE A 153 -0.64 -6.67 10.31
N LEU A 154 0.15 -7.72 10.21
CA LEU A 154 -0.28 -9.11 10.39
C LEU A 154 -0.73 -9.44 11.84
N ASN A 155 -0.48 -8.55 12.81
CA ASN A 155 -1.05 -8.71 14.15
C ASN A 155 -2.58 -8.68 14.16
N VAL A 156 -3.20 -8.08 13.15
CA VAL A 156 -4.67 -8.10 12.94
C VAL A 156 -5.19 -9.54 12.82
N ALA A 157 -4.43 -10.44 12.17
CA ALA A 157 -4.88 -11.80 11.90
C ALA A 157 -5.21 -12.58 13.18
N ARG A 158 -4.37 -12.50 14.20
CA ARG A 158 -4.65 -13.13 15.50
C ARG A 158 -5.84 -12.49 16.22
N LYS A 159 -5.97 -11.17 16.13
CA LYS A 159 -7.08 -10.44 16.74
C LYS A 159 -8.39 -10.82 16.08
N TYR A 160 -8.40 -10.94 14.76
CA TYR A 160 -9.53 -11.41 13.98
C TYR A 160 -9.93 -12.83 14.39
N TYR A 161 -8.97 -13.77 14.40
CA TYR A 161 -9.23 -15.16 14.83
C TYR A 161 -9.82 -15.26 16.25
N LYS A 162 -9.23 -14.51 17.20
CA LYS A 162 -9.76 -14.49 18.57
C LYS A 162 -11.20 -13.99 18.67
N LYS A 163 -11.63 -13.14 17.74
CA LYS A 163 -12.96 -12.51 17.79
C LYS A 163 -14.03 -13.31 17.05
N CYS A 164 -13.70 -13.94 15.92
CA CYS A 164 -14.66 -14.63 15.07
C CYS A 164 -14.43 -16.16 14.95
N GLY A 165 -13.32 -16.69 15.47
CA GLY A 165 -12.97 -18.12 15.37
C GLY A 165 -12.57 -18.59 13.98
N LYS A 166 -12.41 -17.68 13.01
CA LYS A 166 -12.03 -18.00 11.63
C LYS A 166 -10.61 -17.49 11.32
N PRO A 167 -9.79 -18.26 10.58
CA PRO A 167 -8.52 -17.74 10.09
C PRO A 167 -8.75 -16.55 9.15
N LEU A 168 -7.81 -15.60 9.14
CA LEU A 168 -7.86 -14.45 8.25
C LEU A 168 -7.27 -14.83 6.90
N THR A 169 -7.99 -14.50 5.84
CA THR A 169 -7.53 -14.63 4.45
C THR A 169 -6.97 -13.29 3.96
N LEU A 170 -5.79 -13.33 3.34
CA LEU A 170 -5.14 -12.19 2.71
C LEU A 170 -5.02 -12.47 1.21
N VAL A 171 -5.30 -11.47 0.39
CA VAL A 171 -5.16 -11.58 -1.06
C VAL A 171 -4.10 -10.60 -1.54
N PRO A 172 -3.00 -11.10 -2.13
CA PRO A 172 -1.99 -10.21 -2.74
C PRO A 172 -2.57 -9.54 -3.97
N MET A 173 -2.22 -8.28 -4.18
CA MET A 173 -2.63 -7.53 -5.37
C MET A 173 -1.46 -6.71 -5.93
N TYR A 174 -1.43 -6.55 -7.24
CA TYR A 174 -0.49 -5.69 -7.92
C TYR A 174 -1.22 -4.58 -8.68
N LEU A 175 -0.80 -3.34 -8.48
CA LEU A 175 -1.35 -2.18 -9.19
C LEU A 175 -0.34 -1.63 -10.18
N SER A 176 -0.73 -1.56 -11.44
CA SER A 176 0.08 -0.99 -12.52
C SER A 176 -0.63 0.20 -13.17
N PRO A 177 -0.17 1.43 -12.91
CA PRO A 177 -0.70 2.62 -13.57
C PRO A 177 -0.51 2.64 -15.09
N GLU A 178 0.66 2.16 -15.56
CA GLU A 178 0.96 2.13 -17.00
C GLU A 178 0.05 1.17 -17.76
N LEU A 179 -0.22 -0.01 -17.17
CA LEU A 179 -1.15 -0.99 -17.74
C LEU A 179 -2.62 -0.68 -17.46
N LYS A 180 -2.89 0.28 -16.57
CA LYS A 180 -4.24 0.61 -16.08
C LYS A 180 -4.95 -0.60 -15.45
N LYS A 181 -4.23 -1.41 -14.68
CA LYS A 181 -4.72 -2.67 -14.11
C LYS A 181 -4.53 -2.75 -12.61
N ILE A 182 -5.45 -3.48 -11.98
CA ILE A 182 -5.33 -4.05 -10.64
C ILE A 182 -5.49 -5.56 -10.77
N ILE A 183 -4.49 -6.31 -10.32
CA ILE A 183 -4.41 -7.76 -10.51
C ILE A 183 -4.42 -8.42 -9.15
N PHE A 184 -5.36 -9.33 -8.91
CA PHE A 184 -5.51 -10.07 -7.67
C PHE A 184 -4.90 -11.46 -7.78
N GLY A 185 -4.04 -11.82 -6.83
CA GLY A 185 -3.40 -13.13 -6.76
C GLY A 185 -4.19 -14.13 -5.92
N LYS A 186 -3.64 -15.34 -5.77
CA LYS A 186 -4.26 -16.40 -4.99
C LYS A 186 -4.31 -16.04 -3.51
N PRO A 187 -5.39 -16.41 -2.79
CA PRO A 187 -5.53 -16.18 -1.36
C PRO A 187 -4.42 -16.86 -0.55
N ILE A 188 -3.97 -16.20 0.50
CA ILE A 188 -3.04 -16.72 1.51
C ILE A 188 -3.77 -16.73 2.84
N VAL A 189 -3.91 -17.90 3.46
CA VAL A 189 -4.59 -18.06 4.74
C VAL A 189 -3.58 -18.00 5.88
N PHE A 190 -3.86 -17.16 6.88
CA PHE A 190 -3.08 -17.08 8.10
C PHE A 190 -3.40 -18.29 9.01
N ASN A 191 -2.39 -19.09 9.37
CA ASN A 191 -2.55 -20.20 10.29
C ASN A 191 -2.49 -19.75 11.75
N PRO A 192 -3.60 -19.72 12.49
CA PRO A 192 -3.64 -19.28 13.88
C PRO A 192 -2.94 -20.23 14.86
N ASP A 193 -2.72 -21.49 14.49
CA ASP A 193 -2.13 -22.53 15.34
C ASP A 193 -0.59 -22.51 15.29
N SER A 194 -0.02 -21.85 14.28
CA SER A 194 1.45 -21.70 14.17
C SER A 194 1.99 -20.64 15.16
N PRO A 195 3.28 -20.76 15.57
CA PRO A 195 3.93 -19.74 16.37
C PRO A 195 3.83 -18.36 15.70
N PRO A 196 3.33 -17.33 16.40
CA PRO A 196 2.99 -16.05 15.76
C PRO A 196 4.14 -15.33 15.03
N PRO A 197 5.38 -15.35 15.52
CA PRO A 197 6.48 -14.71 14.80
C PRO A 197 6.83 -15.42 13.50
N GLU A 198 6.72 -16.76 13.48
CA GLU A 198 7.03 -17.59 12.32
C GLU A 198 5.95 -17.43 11.25
N GLU A 199 4.68 -17.53 11.68
CA GLU A 199 3.55 -17.39 10.76
C GLU A 199 3.49 -16.02 10.12
N ARG A 200 3.73 -14.95 10.89
CA ARG A 200 3.82 -13.60 10.30
C ARG A 200 4.95 -13.48 9.28
N ARG A 201 6.11 -14.10 9.53
CA ARG A 201 7.21 -14.11 8.55
C ARG A 201 6.82 -14.89 7.29
N ARG A 202 6.25 -16.08 7.44
CA ARG A 202 5.77 -16.89 6.30
C ARG A 202 4.79 -16.11 5.43
N VAL A 203 3.71 -15.61 6.03
CA VAL A 203 2.68 -14.86 5.29
C VAL A 203 3.24 -13.59 4.65
N ASN A 204 4.12 -12.86 5.35
CA ASN A 204 4.73 -11.65 4.82
C ASN A 204 5.62 -11.96 3.59
N GLU A 205 6.42 -13.02 3.66
CA GLU A 205 7.24 -13.46 2.53
C GLU A 205 6.39 -13.93 1.35
N GLU A 206 5.36 -14.72 1.61
CA GLU A 206 4.45 -15.19 0.55
C GLU A 206 3.72 -14.04 -0.13
N LEU A 207 3.25 -13.04 0.62
CA LEU A 207 2.63 -11.84 0.06
C LEU A 207 3.59 -11.06 -0.83
N MET A 208 4.82 -10.81 -0.37
CA MET A 208 5.82 -10.09 -1.16
C MET A 208 6.22 -10.84 -2.43
N ASN A 209 6.38 -12.16 -2.34
CA ASN A 209 6.68 -12.98 -3.49
C ASN A 209 5.52 -12.99 -4.49
N ALA A 210 4.29 -13.18 -4.02
CA ALA A 210 3.10 -13.16 -4.87
C ALA A 210 2.92 -11.82 -5.59
N VAL A 211 3.08 -10.68 -4.91
CA VAL A 211 2.99 -9.35 -5.54
C VAL A 211 4.10 -9.18 -6.60
N THR A 212 5.30 -9.67 -6.31
CA THR A 212 6.42 -9.64 -7.27
C THR A 212 6.12 -10.49 -8.51
N GLU A 213 5.58 -11.70 -8.32
CA GLU A 213 5.21 -12.61 -9.41
C GLU A 213 4.06 -12.06 -10.26
N LEU A 214 3.03 -11.47 -9.62
CA LEU A 214 1.94 -10.79 -10.33
C LEU A 214 2.46 -9.70 -11.25
N ALA A 215 3.40 -8.89 -10.79
CA ALA A 215 4.02 -7.86 -11.60
C ALA A 215 4.89 -8.44 -12.72
N ALA A 216 5.72 -9.43 -12.40
CA ALA A 216 6.66 -10.05 -13.35
C ALA A 216 5.94 -10.82 -14.47
N SER A 217 4.74 -11.37 -14.20
CA SER A 217 3.93 -12.07 -15.20
C SER A 217 3.26 -11.14 -16.22
N GLN A 218 3.24 -9.84 -15.96
CA GLN A 218 2.66 -8.86 -16.88
C GLN A 218 3.63 -8.49 -18.02
N PRO A 219 3.12 -7.97 -19.15
CA PRO A 219 3.96 -7.37 -20.17
C PRO A 219 4.95 -6.36 -19.59
N LEU A 220 6.08 -6.15 -20.24
CA LEU A 220 7.10 -5.22 -19.77
C LEU A 220 6.51 -3.81 -19.61
N HIS A 221 6.56 -3.27 -18.41
CA HIS A 221 6.01 -1.95 -18.06
C HIS A 221 6.86 -1.25 -16.99
N THR A 222 6.59 0.03 -16.79
CA THR A 222 7.24 0.84 -15.76
C THR A 222 6.53 0.65 -14.42
N VAL A 223 7.31 0.36 -13.38
CA VAL A 223 6.82 0.29 -12.01
C VAL A 223 6.91 1.66 -11.36
N ILE A 224 5.82 2.12 -10.75
CA ILE A 224 5.87 3.32 -9.90
C ILE A 224 6.34 2.91 -8.51
N PRO A 225 7.54 3.34 -8.08
CA PRO A 225 8.08 2.93 -6.78
C PRO A 225 7.36 3.64 -5.63
N TYR A 226 7.40 3.04 -4.45
CA TYR A 226 6.89 3.65 -3.21
C TYR A 226 7.66 4.93 -2.85
N THR A 227 8.99 4.90 -2.95
CA THR A 227 9.84 6.05 -2.65
C THR A 227 9.86 7.05 -3.79
N ASN A 228 9.81 8.35 -3.46
CA ASN A 228 9.94 9.40 -4.45
C ASN A 228 11.31 9.35 -5.14
N MET A 229 11.29 9.28 -6.46
CA MET A 229 12.48 9.38 -7.32
C MET A 229 12.10 10.04 -8.65
N ALA A 230 13.07 10.42 -9.45
CA ALA A 230 12.79 11.02 -10.75
C ALA A 230 12.15 9.99 -11.69
N LYS A 231 11.11 10.41 -12.44
CA LYS A 231 10.36 9.49 -13.33
C LYS A 231 11.24 8.76 -14.35
N LYS A 232 12.34 9.38 -14.79
CA LYS A 232 13.32 8.76 -15.70
C LYS A 232 14.03 7.53 -15.09
N ASP A 233 14.07 7.45 -13.76
CA ASP A 233 14.77 6.42 -13.01
C ASP A 233 13.80 5.31 -12.52
N TYR A 234 12.52 5.36 -12.93
CA TYR A 234 11.55 4.34 -12.57
C TYR A 234 11.95 2.99 -13.16
N PRO A 235 11.96 1.92 -12.36
CA PRO A 235 12.36 0.59 -12.80
C PRO A 235 11.29 -0.03 -13.72
N LYS A 236 11.70 -1.09 -14.41
CA LYS A 236 10.78 -2.01 -15.10
C LYS A 236 10.39 -3.15 -14.17
N ASN A 237 9.29 -3.84 -14.51
CA ASN A 237 8.76 -4.97 -13.74
C ASN A 237 9.62 -6.26 -13.80
N LEU A 238 10.92 -6.13 -14.00
CA LEU A 238 11.88 -7.22 -13.92
C LEU A 238 12.34 -7.35 -12.46
N PRO A 239 12.09 -8.49 -11.78
CA PRO A 239 12.38 -8.66 -10.35
C PRO A 239 13.88 -8.87 -10.09
N VAL A 240 14.66 -7.80 -10.21
CA VAL A 240 16.10 -7.83 -9.88
C VAL A 240 16.30 -7.53 -8.41
N ILE A 241 16.85 -8.50 -7.67
CA ILE A 241 17.11 -8.36 -6.24
C ILE A 241 18.34 -7.45 -6.04
N LYS A 242 18.19 -6.31 -5.38
CA LYS A 242 19.29 -5.33 -5.20
C LYS A 242 20.56 -5.88 -4.53
N LYS A 243 20.47 -6.98 -3.77
CA LYS A 243 21.65 -7.68 -3.23
C LYS A 243 22.52 -8.31 -4.31
N GLU A 244 21.91 -8.77 -5.40
CA GLU A 244 22.63 -9.37 -6.54
C GLU A 244 23.33 -8.29 -7.37
N ILE A 245 22.65 -7.17 -7.61
CA ILE A 245 23.26 -6.01 -8.30
C ILE A 245 24.49 -5.49 -7.55
N ARG A 246 24.43 -5.42 -6.20
CA ARG A 246 25.58 -4.99 -5.40
C ARG A 246 26.74 -5.99 -5.50
N LYS A 247 26.47 -7.29 -5.43
CA LYS A 247 27.50 -8.32 -5.56
C LYS A 247 28.12 -8.34 -6.95
N GLU A 248 27.30 -8.18 -7.98
CA GLU A 248 27.76 -8.10 -9.38
C GLU A 248 28.59 -6.83 -9.62
N ALA A 249 28.17 -5.69 -9.12
CA ALA A 249 28.91 -4.43 -9.20
C ALA A 249 30.23 -4.46 -8.40
N GLU A 250 30.26 -5.14 -7.25
CA GLU A 250 31.50 -5.38 -6.47
C GLU A 250 32.42 -6.38 -7.18
N HIS A 251 31.88 -7.41 -7.81
CA HIS A 251 32.66 -8.38 -8.59
C HIS A 251 33.29 -7.74 -9.83
N LEU A 252 32.54 -6.91 -10.55
CA LEU A 252 33.03 -6.16 -11.70
C LEU A 252 34.10 -5.12 -11.31
N ARG A 253 33.98 -4.46 -10.17
CA ARG A 253 35.01 -3.55 -9.65
C ARG A 253 36.28 -4.27 -9.19
N ASN A 254 36.17 -5.48 -8.66
CA ASN A 254 37.30 -6.26 -8.17
C ASN A 254 37.97 -7.07 -9.29
N GLY A 255 37.30 -7.33 -10.40
CA GLY A 255 37.85 -7.98 -11.58
C GLY A 255 38.56 -7.05 -12.57
N GLN A 256 38.54 -5.72 -12.32
CA GLN A 256 39.25 -4.72 -13.11
C GLN A 256 40.52 -4.17 -12.42
N LYS A 257 40.98 -4.83 -11.37
CA LYS A 257 42.29 -4.64 -10.74
C LYS A 257 43.14 -5.87 -10.99
#